data_0628e9e2912a830b1b2eaf0d16212448
#
_entry.id   0628e9e2912a830b1b2eaf0d16212448
#
_cell.length_a   1.000
_cell.length_b   1.000
_cell.length_c   1.000
_cell.angle_alpha   90.00
_cell.angle_beta   90.00
_cell.angle_gamma   90.00
#
_symmetry.space_group_name_H-M   'P 1'
#
loop_
_entity.id
_entity.type
_entity.pdbx_description
1 polymer ?
#
loop_
_entity_poly.entity_id
_entity_poly.type
_entity_poly.pdbx_seq_one_letter_code
_entity_poly.pdbx_strand_id
1 'polypeptide(L)'
;LTGCFGRKDVYEGMDWKIIVLLGAILPLGTAIEKTGLSQEVVQAGMSLVGNHGPLAALLMVYLLTALLTELMGHNPSVVLMVGIAMSVAHAVHADPHPFVVAVAFAAATSFATPVGYPTNTMVYYAGGYRFTDFMKVGIPLIGLFCALSMWLIPQFWPFYP
;
A
#
# COMPACT_ATOMS: atom_id res chain seq x y z
N LEU A 1 -3.84 -24.83 26.23
CA LEU A 1 -4.14 -26.16 26.72
C LEU A 1 -2.90 -27.07 26.76
N THR A 2 -1.84 -26.76 25.99
CA THR A 2 -0.61 -27.55 25.91
C THR A 2 0.49 -27.08 26.87
N GLY A 3 0.28 -25.95 27.61
CA GLY A 3 1.27 -25.42 28.56
C GLY A 3 2.60 -24.94 27.95
N CYS A 4 2.71 -24.86 26.63
CA CYS A 4 3.94 -24.49 25.93
C CYS A 4 4.30 -23.01 26.06
N PHE A 5 3.32 -22.14 26.38
CA PHE A 5 3.52 -20.70 26.53
C PHE A 5 2.91 -20.19 27.83
N GLY A 6 3.69 -19.49 28.63
CA GLY A 6 3.20 -18.74 29.76
C GLY A 6 2.55 -17.41 29.37
N ARG A 7 1.76 -16.81 30.28
CA ARG A 7 1.16 -15.48 30.00
C ARG A 7 2.22 -14.42 29.70
N LYS A 8 3.40 -14.50 30.31
CA LYS A 8 4.51 -13.57 30.08
C LYS A 8 5.05 -13.72 28.66
N ASP A 9 5.23 -14.94 28.19
CA ASP A 9 5.78 -15.21 26.84
C ASP A 9 4.86 -14.67 25.74
N VAL A 10 3.53 -14.69 25.97
CA VAL A 10 2.54 -14.11 25.04
C VAL A 10 2.67 -12.58 24.99
N TYR A 11 2.82 -11.92 26.13
CA TYR A 11 2.96 -10.46 26.22
C TYR A 11 4.31 -9.97 25.67
N GLU A 12 5.38 -10.72 25.89
CA GLU A 12 6.72 -10.42 25.37
C GLU A 12 6.84 -10.71 23.89
N GLY A 13 6.07 -11.71 23.36
CA GLY A 13 6.02 -12.02 21.94
C GLY A 13 5.10 -11.12 21.13
N MET A 14 4.25 -10.30 21.77
CA MET A 14 3.41 -9.31 21.08
C MET A 14 4.21 -8.08 20.69
N ASP A 15 4.21 -7.77 19.40
CA ASP A 15 4.80 -6.52 18.93
C ASP A 15 3.85 -5.33 19.19
N TRP A 16 3.94 -4.81 20.42
CA TRP A 16 3.13 -3.66 20.87
C TRP A 16 3.31 -2.43 19.98
N LYS A 17 4.46 -2.31 19.32
CA LYS A 17 4.73 -1.19 18.40
C LYS A 17 3.77 -1.23 17.21
N ILE A 18 3.48 -2.41 16.68
CA ILE A 18 2.51 -2.57 15.58
C ILE A 18 1.10 -2.21 16.05
N ILE A 19 0.69 -2.66 17.23
CA ILE A 19 -0.66 -2.38 17.78
C ILE A 19 -0.84 -0.87 18.01
N VAL A 20 0.14 -0.24 18.65
CA VAL A 20 0.11 1.22 18.89
C VAL A 20 0.16 1.99 17.57
N LEU A 21 0.98 1.54 16.61
CA LEU A 21 1.07 2.14 15.27
C LEU A 21 -0.29 2.08 14.56
N LEU A 22 -0.93 0.93 14.52
CA LEU A 22 -2.25 0.77 13.90
C LEU A 22 -3.31 1.64 14.59
N GLY A 23 -3.30 1.67 15.94
CA GLY A 23 -4.19 2.53 16.71
C GLY A 23 -3.97 4.02 16.45
N ALA A 24 -2.74 4.46 16.18
CA ALA A 24 -2.43 5.85 15.86
C ALA A 24 -2.75 6.23 14.41
N ILE A 25 -2.70 5.27 13.47
CA ILE A 25 -2.94 5.53 12.05
C ILE A 25 -4.44 5.60 11.73
N LEU A 26 -5.30 4.85 12.43
CA LEU A 26 -6.74 4.90 12.21
C LEU A 26 -7.33 6.33 12.37
N PRO A 27 -7.01 7.09 13.43
CA PRO A 27 -7.42 8.50 13.52
C PRO A 27 -6.85 9.38 12.39
N LEU A 28 -5.65 9.08 11.89
CA LEU A 28 -5.05 9.81 10.78
C LEU A 28 -5.85 9.62 9.48
N GLY A 29 -6.32 8.41 9.18
CA GLY A 29 -7.20 8.14 8.06
C GLY A 29 -8.49 8.97 8.12
N THR A 30 -9.15 9.01 9.29
CA THR A 30 -10.33 9.84 9.52
C THR A 30 -10.03 11.35 9.45
N ALA A 31 -8.86 11.78 9.87
CA ALA A 31 -8.45 13.18 9.74
C ALA A 31 -8.27 13.59 8.28
N ILE A 32 -7.66 12.73 7.45
CA ILE A 32 -7.48 12.95 6.02
C ILE A 32 -8.83 13.09 5.30
N GLU A 33 -9.81 12.26 5.65
CA GLU A 33 -11.17 12.38 5.10
C GLU A 33 -11.85 13.68 5.55
N LYS A 34 -11.78 14.02 6.84
CA LYS A 34 -12.42 15.21 7.40
C LYS A 34 -11.78 16.52 6.96
N THR A 35 -10.50 16.53 6.70
CA THR A 35 -9.78 17.73 6.20
C THR A 35 -9.97 17.98 4.72
N GLY A 36 -10.57 17.04 3.98
CA GLY A 36 -10.73 17.14 2.54
C GLY A 36 -9.45 16.84 1.75
N LEU A 37 -8.37 16.42 2.42
CA LEU A 37 -7.10 16.14 1.75
C LEU A 37 -7.24 14.99 0.76
N SER A 38 -8.10 14.01 1.05
CA SER A 38 -8.40 12.93 0.10
C SER A 38 -8.99 13.45 -1.20
N GLN A 39 -9.89 14.46 -1.13
CA GLN A 39 -10.48 15.10 -2.31
C GLN A 39 -9.43 15.89 -3.12
N GLU A 40 -8.51 16.59 -2.46
CA GLU A 40 -7.43 17.31 -3.14
C GLU A 40 -6.49 16.34 -3.88
N VAL A 41 -6.12 15.24 -3.22
CA VAL A 41 -5.30 14.19 -3.85
C VAL A 41 -6.03 13.55 -5.03
N VAL A 42 -7.34 13.27 -4.89
CA VAL A 42 -8.18 12.75 -5.97
C VAL A 42 -8.24 13.76 -7.12
N GLN A 43 -8.49 15.04 -6.86
CA GLN A 43 -8.58 16.07 -7.91
C GLN A 43 -7.24 16.26 -8.62
N ALA A 44 -6.14 16.32 -7.87
CA ALA A 44 -4.80 16.40 -8.45
C ALA A 44 -4.48 15.16 -9.30
N GLY A 45 -4.80 13.96 -8.80
CA GLY A 45 -4.63 12.72 -9.54
C GLY A 45 -5.52 12.64 -10.78
N MET A 46 -6.80 13.01 -10.65
CA MET A 46 -7.73 13.03 -11.78
C MET A 46 -7.35 14.07 -12.84
N SER A 47 -6.74 15.19 -12.46
CA SER A 47 -6.22 16.15 -13.43
C SER A 47 -5.05 15.58 -14.26
N LEU A 48 -4.25 14.69 -13.68
CA LEU A 48 -3.16 14.00 -14.36
C LEU A 48 -3.66 12.82 -15.21
N VAL A 49 -4.64 12.08 -14.70
CA VAL A 49 -5.24 10.92 -15.37
C VAL A 49 -6.20 11.35 -16.49
N GLY A 50 -6.85 12.52 -16.36
CA GLY A 50 -7.84 13.01 -17.32
C GLY A 50 -9.01 12.04 -17.51
N ASN A 51 -9.58 12.02 -18.72
CA ASN A 51 -10.70 11.13 -19.08
C ASN A 51 -10.25 9.71 -19.54
N HIS A 52 -9.13 9.19 -19.01
CA HIS A 52 -8.58 7.89 -19.44
C HIS A 52 -9.27 6.66 -18.81
N GLY A 53 -10.36 6.88 -18.08
CA GLY A 53 -11.18 5.80 -17.52
C GLY A 53 -10.67 5.18 -16.21
N PRO A 54 -11.39 4.18 -15.66
CA PRO A 54 -11.12 3.62 -14.34
C PRO A 54 -9.78 2.87 -14.24
N LEU A 55 -9.27 2.34 -15.35
CA LEU A 55 -7.98 1.65 -15.38
C LEU A 55 -6.81 2.61 -15.10
N ALA A 56 -6.87 3.82 -15.64
CA ALA A 56 -5.84 4.83 -15.38
C ALA A 56 -5.91 5.35 -13.94
N ALA A 57 -7.10 5.48 -13.38
CA ALA A 57 -7.29 5.80 -11.96
C ALA A 57 -6.74 4.67 -11.06
N LEU A 58 -6.95 3.41 -11.43
CA LEU A 58 -6.39 2.25 -10.73
C LEU A 58 -4.86 2.26 -10.75
N LEU A 59 -4.26 2.55 -11.92
CA LEU A 59 -2.81 2.68 -12.08
C LEU A 59 -2.25 3.78 -11.19
N MET A 60 -2.91 4.94 -11.14
CA MET A 60 -2.51 6.05 -10.27
C MET A 60 -2.51 5.62 -8.80
N VAL A 61 -3.60 4.99 -8.32
CA VAL A 61 -3.70 4.49 -6.95
C VAL A 61 -2.60 3.47 -6.66
N TYR A 62 -2.33 2.55 -7.58
CA TYR A 62 -1.27 1.55 -7.45
C TYR A 62 0.11 2.21 -7.30
N LEU A 63 0.47 3.11 -8.21
CA LEU A 63 1.79 3.78 -8.21
C LEU A 63 1.98 4.66 -6.97
N LEU A 64 0.95 5.39 -6.57
CA LEU A 64 1.00 6.22 -5.37
C LEU A 64 1.16 5.36 -4.11
N THR A 65 0.45 4.22 -4.04
CA THR A 65 0.59 3.27 -2.93
C THR A 65 2.00 2.68 -2.89
N ALA A 66 2.52 2.22 -4.03
CA ALA A 66 3.87 1.67 -4.11
C ALA A 66 4.92 2.69 -3.65
N LEU A 67 4.81 3.94 -4.11
CA LEU A 67 5.72 5.02 -3.71
C LEU A 67 5.66 5.29 -2.19
N LEU A 68 4.46 5.40 -1.63
CA LEU A 68 4.27 5.62 -0.20
C LEU A 68 4.81 4.45 0.63
N THR A 69 4.64 3.22 0.15
CA THR A 69 5.14 2.03 0.85
C THR A 69 6.66 2.02 0.92
N GLU A 70 7.35 2.46 -0.13
CA GLU A 70 8.81 2.59 -0.12
C GLU A 70 9.32 3.65 0.87
N LEU A 71 8.51 4.68 1.17
CA LEU A 71 8.88 5.77 2.07
C LEU A 71 8.48 5.52 3.53
N MET A 72 7.27 4.99 3.75
CA MET A 72 6.65 4.89 5.08
C MET A 72 6.57 3.44 5.60
N GLY A 73 6.82 2.48 4.71
CA GLY A 73 6.61 1.06 4.97
C GLY A 73 5.16 0.61 4.73
N HIS A 74 4.97 -0.70 4.76
CA HIS A 74 3.77 -1.39 4.34
C HIS A 74 2.49 -1.01 5.12
N ASN A 75 2.52 -1.12 6.47
CA ASN A 75 1.31 -0.97 7.27
C ASN A 75 0.68 0.44 7.22
N PRO A 76 1.45 1.54 7.41
CA PRO A 76 0.89 2.89 7.34
C PRO A 76 0.32 3.22 5.96
N SER A 77 1.01 2.78 4.90
CA SER A 77 0.62 3.07 3.52
C SER A 77 -0.73 2.44 3.16
N VAL A 78 -1.00 1.19 3.59
CA VAL A 78 -2.28 0.53 3.35
C VAL A 78 -3.43 1.30 3.98
N VAL A 79 -3.32 1.63 5.26
CA VAL A 79 -4.40 2.30 5.99
C VAL A 79 -4.74 3.66 5.39
N LEU A 80 -3.70 4.42 5.01
CA LEU A 80 -3.86 5.73 4.39
C LEU A 80 -4.47 5.62 2.99
N MET A 81 -3.97 4.67 2.19
CA MET A 81 -4.36 4.57 0.79
C MET A 81 -5.71 3.92 0.56
N VAL A 82 -6.22 3.10 1.48
CA VAL A 82 -7.56 2.50 1.34
C VAL A 82 -8.63 3.59 1.30
N GLY A 83 -8.58 4.59 2.18
CA GLY A 83 -9.52 5.71 2.16
C GLY A 83 -9.46 6.51 0.85
N ILE A 84 -8.24 6.81 0.37
CA ILE A 84 -8.04 7.50 -0.90
C ILE A 84 -8.54 6.65 -2.08
N ALA A 85 -8.24 5.35 -2.09
CA ALA A 85 -8.68 4.42 -3.13
C ALA A 85 -10.20 4.34 -3.26
N MET A 86 -10.91 4.29 -2.13
CA MET A 86 -12.37 4.33 -2.10
C MET A 86 -12.91 5.66 -2.67
N SER A 87 -12.31 6.79 -2.29
CA SER A 87 -12.69 8.11 -2.81
C SER A 87 -12.46 8.23 -4.32
N VAL A 88 -11.35 7.67 -4.83
CA VAL A 88 -11.05 7.60 -6.28
C VAL A 88 -12.08 6.74 -6.99
N ALA A 89 -12.42 5.57 -6.46
CA ALA A 89 -13.42 4.67 -7.05
C ALA A 89 -14.78 5.36 -7.20
N HIS A 90 -15.22 6.05 -6.16
CA HIS A 90 -16.47 6.85 -6.20
C HIS A 90 -16.39 7.98 -7.23
N ALA A 91 -15.26 8.67 -7.35
CA ALA A 91 -15.08 9.76 -8.32
C ALA A 91 -15.15 9.29 -9.77
N VAL A 92 -14.71 8.06 -10.06
CA VAL A 92 -14.80 7.45 -11.40
C VAL A 92 -16.06 6.59 -11.60
N HIS A 93 -16.98 6.59 -10.63
CA HIS A 93 -18.21 5.78 -10.63
C HIS A 93 -17.97 4.27 -10.86
N ALA A 94 -16.87 3.76 -10.29
CA ALA A 94 -16.47 2.36 -10.40
C ALA A 94 -16.62 1.64 -9.04
N ASP A 95 -16.63 0.30 -9.11
CA ASP A 95 -16.63 -0.53 -7.89
C ASP A 95 -15.34 -0.27 -7.07
N PRO A 96 -15.44 -0.09 -5.74
CA PRO A 96 -14.26 0.09 -4.86
C PRO A 96 -13.35 -1.13 -4.73
N HIS A 97 -13.88 -2.35 -4.90
CA HIS A 97 -13.13 -3.59 -4.68
C HIS A 97 -11.81 -3.67 -5.47
N PRO A 98 -11.77 -3.42 -6.80
CA PRO A 98 -10.52 -3.46 -7.55
C PRO A 98 -9.48 -2.46 -7.02
N PHE A 99 -9.91 -1.30 -6.54
CA PHE A 99 -9.01 -0.27 -6.01
C PHE A 99 -8.41 -0.67 -4.67
N VAL A 100 -9.20 -1.26 -3.77
CA VAL A 100 -8.71 -1.77 -2.48
C VAL A 100 -7.75 -2.95 -2.69
N VAL A 101 -8.06 -3.84 -3.63
CA VAL A 101 -7.18 -4.95 -4.01
C VAL A 101 -5.87 -4.41 -4.59
N ALA A 102 -5.92 -3.38 -5.44
CA ALA A 102 -4.72 -2.74 -5.99
C ALA A 102 -3.83 -2.14 -4.88
N VAL A 103 -4.42 -1.50 -3.86
CA VAL A 103 -3.68 -1.00 -2.69
C VAL A 103 -2.98 -2.16 -1.96
N ALA A 104 -3.67 -3.28 -1.73
CA ALA A 104 -3.09 -4.43 -1.04
C ALA A 104 -1.90 -5.02 -1.82
N PHE A 105 -2.02 -5.19 -3.14
CA PHE A 105 -0.93 -5.66 -4.00
C PHE A 105 0.23 -4.66 -4.06
N ALA A 106 -0.06 -3.38 -4.26
CA ALA A 106 0.96 -2.34 -4.36
C ALA A 106 1.77 -2.22 -3.05
N ALA A 107 1.09 -2.26 -1.91
CA ALA A 107 1.74 -2.19 -0.62
C ALA A 107 2.60 -3.44 -0.32
N ALA A 108 2.24 -4.60 -0.87
CA ALA A 108 3.04 -5.81 -0.74
C ALA A 108 4.30 -5.83 -1.63
N THR A 109 4.39 -4.95 -2.63
CA THR A 109 5.50 -4.90 -3.61
C THR A 109 6.58 -3.88 -3.23
N SER A 110 6.99 -3.83 -1.97
CA SER A 110 8.07 -2.96 -1.50
C SER A 110 9.43 -3.64 -1.69
N PHE A 111 10.00 -3.47 -2.88
CA PHE A 111 11.26 -4.10 -3.27
C PHE A 111 12.38 -3.11 -3.58
N ALA A 112 12.07 -1.83 -3.82
CA ALA A 112 13.05 -0.85 -4.29
C ALA A 112 13.92 -0.28 -3.18
N THR A 113 13.46 -0.36 -1.91
CA THR A 113 14.22 0.15 -0.77
C THR A 113 14.39 -0.90 0.33
N PRO A 114 15.49 -0.83 1.09
CA PRO A 114 15.66 -1.68 2.26
C PRO A 114 14.77 -1.28 3.44
N VAL A 115 14.14 -0.09 3.39
CA VAL A 115 13.35 0.48 4.49
C VAL A 115 11.88 0.07 4.41
N GLY A 116 11.36 -0.18 3.21
CA GLY A 116 9.93 -0.44 2.97
C GLY A 116 9.40 -1.70 3.66
N TYR A 117 10.26 -2.68 3.95
CA TYR A 117 9.87 -3.90 4.65
C TYR A 117 10.97 -4.39 5.62
N PRO A 118 10.62 -4.87 6.83
CA PRO A 118 11.61 -5.28 7.84
C PRO A 118 12.59 -6.35 7.37
N THR A 119 12.15 -7.30 6.55
CA THR A 119 13.02 -8.35 6.01
C THR A 119 14.07 -7.79 5.05
N ASN A 120 13.72 -6.77 4.25
CA ASN A 120 14.67 -6.08 3.38
C ASN A 120 15.78 -5.42 4.20
N THR A 121 15.42 -4.80 5.31
CA THR A 121 16.37 -4.19 6.25
C THR A 121 17.33 -5.24 6.85
N MET A 122 16.81 -6.40 7.24
CA MET A 122 17.64 -7.49 7.77
C MET A 122 18.65 -8.00 6.72
N VAL A 123 18.19 -8.22 5.49
CA VAL A 123 19.04 -8.68 4.39
C VAL A 123 20.07 -7.62 4.00
N TYR A 124 19.69 -6.34 4.03
CA TYR A 124 20.58 -5.22 3.74
C TYR A 124 21.79 -5.21 4.65
N TYR A 125 21.59 -5.32 5.96
CA TYR A 125 22.67 -5.32 6.93
C TYR A 125 23.50 -6.62 6.93
N ALA A 126 22.83 -7.77 6.84
CA ALA A 126 23.50 -9.06 6.89
C ALA A 126 24.27 -9.39 5.59
N GLY A 127 23.76 -8.95 4.45
CA GLY A 127 24.32 -9.29 3.14
C GLY A 127 25.32 -8.27 2.60
N GLY A 128 25.52 -7.13 3.27
CA GLY A 128 26.45 -6.10 2.81
C GLY A 128 26.02 -5.43 1.50
N TYR A 129 24.73 -5.49 1.17
CA TYR A 129 24.19 -4.90 -0.05
C TYR A 129 24.24 -3.38 -0.02
N ARG A 130 24.30 -2.76 -1.19
CA ARG A 130 24.16 -1.31 -1.34
C ARG A 130 22.70 -0.95 -1.60
N PHE A 131 22.31 0.25 -1.22
CA PHE A 131 20.96 0.77 -1.50
C PHE A 131 20.59 0.69 -2.98
N THR A 132 21.55 0.99 -3.84
CA THR A 132 21.40 0.93 -5.30
C THR A 132 21.14 -0.46 -5.86
N ASP A 133 21.54 -1.52 -5.13
CA ASP A 133 21.30 -2.89 -5.58
C ASP A 133 19.83 -3.26 -5.41
N PHE A 134 19.19 -2.79 -4.33
CA PHE A 134 17.74 -2.89 -4.16
C PHE A 134 16.98 -2.17 -5.26
N MET A 135 17.37 -0.94 -5.60
CA MET A 135 16.73 -0.17 -6.67
C MET A 135 16.84 -0.87 -8.03
N LYS A 136 18.02 -1.41 -8.38
CA LYS A 136 18.25 -2.06 -9.67
C LYS A 136 17.36 -3.29 -9.89
N VAL A 137 17.11 -4.05 -8.84
CA VAL A 137 16.26 -5.25 -8.91
C VAL A 137 14.82 -4.93 -8.57
N GLY A 138 14.59 -4.07 -7.60
CA GLY A 138 13.27 -3.75 -7.08
C GLY A 138 12.42 -2.95 -8.06
N ILE A 139 12.97 -1.93 -8.73
CA ILE A 139 12.21 -1.11 -9.67
C ILE A 139 11.65 -1.93 -10.84
N PRO A 140 12.44 -2.77 -11.56
CA PRO A 140 11.90 -3.66 -12.59
C PRO A 140 10.85 -4.63 -12.05
N LEU A 141 11.04 -5.13 -10.82
CA LEU A 141 10.12 -6.07 -10.19
C LEU A 141 8.80 -5.38 -9.84
N ILE A 142 8.83 -4.17 -9.27
CA ILE A 142 7.63 -3.35 -9.03
C ILE A 142 6.89 -3.09 -10.34
N GLY A 143 7.61 -2.75 -11.41
CA GLY A 143 7.04 -2.57 -12.75
C GLY A 143 6.34 -3.81 -13.29
N LEU A 144 6.95 -4.99 -13.12
CA LEU A 144 6.36 -6.27 -13.51
C LEU A 144 5.07 -6.55 -12.72
N PHE A 145 5.10 -6.39 -11.40
CA PHE A 145 3.93 -6.60 -10.55
C PHE A 145 2.82 -5.58 -10.85
N CYS A 146 3.20 -4.33 -11.13
CA CYS A 146 2.24 -3.31 -11.57
C CYS A 146 1.54 -3.73 -12.87
N ALA A 147 2.30 -4.16 -13.89
CA ALA A 147 1.73 -4.60 -15.16
C ALA A 147 0.81 -5.83 -14.98
N LEU A 148 1.24 -6.81 -14.19
CA LEU A 148 0.42 -7.98 -13.87
C LEU A 148 -0.86 -7.59 -13.12
N SER A 149 -0.76 -6.69 -12.13
CA SER A 149 -1.92 -6.21 -11.37
C SER A 149 -2.91 -5.47 -12.26
N MET A 150 -2.43 -4.59 -13.14
CA MET A 150 -3.29 -3.87 -14.10
C MET A 150 -4.00 -4.80 -15.07
N TRP A 151 -3.40 -5.94 -15.39
CA TRP A 151 -4.01 -6.95 -16.27
C TRP A 151 -4.97 -7.87 -15.52
N LEU A 152 -4.60 -8.36 -14.34
CA LEU A 152 -5.36 -9.36 -13.59
C LEU A 152 -6.51 -8.78 -12.78
N ILE A 153 -6.31 -7.66 -12.08
CA ILE A 153 -7.33 -7.09 -11.19
C ILE A 153 -8.66 -6.85 -11.91
N PRO A 154 -8.71 -6.22 -13.09
CA PRO A 154 -9.99 -6.00 -13.78
C PRO A 154 -10.67 -7.27 -14.29
N GLN A 155 -9.93 -8.39 -14.43
CA GLN A 155 -10.50 -9.66 -14.85
C GLN A 155 -11.23 -10.37 -13.71
N PHE A 156 -10.71 -10.29 -12.50
CA PHE A 156 -11.30 -10.91 -11.31
C PHE A 156 -12.29 -9.99 -10.60
N TRP A 157 -12.07 -8.70 -10.66
CA TRP A 157 -12.90 -7.65 -10.06
C TRP A 157 -13.23 -6.61 -11.14
N PRO A 158 -14.36 -6.77 -11.86
CA PRO A 158 -14.75 -5.80 -12.87
C PRO A 158 -15.09 -4.45 -12.24
N PHE A 159 -14.81 -3.36 -12.95
CA PHE A 159 -15.10 -2.00 -12.49
C PHE A 159 -16.58 -1.68 -12.41
N TYR A 160 -17.38 -2.40 -13.17
CA TYR A 160 -18.82 -2.27 -13.23
C TYR A 160 -19.43 -3.67 -13.07
N PRO A 161 -20.13 -3.91 -11.96
CA PRO A 161 -20.80 -5.20 -11.70
C PRO A 161 -22.00 -5.43 -12.60
#